data_78fa2e1e1b8823bc2058456ea5f62469
#
_entry.id   78fa2e1e1b8823bc2058456ea5f62469
#
_cell.length_a   1.000
_cell.length_b   1.000
_cell.length_c   1.000
_cell.angle_alpha   90.00
_cell.angle_beta   90.00
_cell.angle_gamma   90.00
#
_symmetry.space_group_name_H-M   'P 1'
#
loop_
_entity.id
_entity.type
_entity.pdbx_description
1 polymer ?
#
loop_
_entity_poly.entity_id
_entity_poly.type
_entity_poly.pdbx_seq_one_letter_code
_entity_poly.pdbx_strand_id
1 'polypeptide(L)'
;MFKIPLQYSFHTLDGKELVPAGTVLTKDVIREVIASNVSQALKSMSLMHFGSVRDDIFQFFSNSPYKVIFDNHEDTEDVLNLMEQVILPVTVLEPLDYFREYDYDTYQHMLMIFAISTLLAKILIPDYQRLILNATAGPSHDLGKICVPIDILMKRDPLTRDERNVLFQHPVAGHVLLCYYTKDMNNFSAKVARDHHERLAGSGYMRGVKLKDPMVEIVAVSDVYDALISPRPYRPTSFDNRQPWRRLLPWPRGVRSAGTFCRH
;
A
#
# COMPACT_ATOMS: atom_id res chain seq x y z
N MET A 1 9.02 -0.89 -17.49
CA MET A 1 9.70 -2.18 -17.44
C MET A 1 10.75 -2.10 -16.35
N PHE A 2 10.80 -3.04 -15.43
CA PHE A 2 11.83 -3.07 -14.41
C PHE A 2 13.14 -3.56 -15.04
N LYS A 3 14.24 -2.90 -14.72
CA LYS A 3 15.56 -3.25 -15.28
C LYS A 3 16.49 -3.93 -14.28
N ILE A 4 16.02 -4.09 -13.03
CA ILE A 4 16.83 -4.60 -11.94
C ILE A 4 16.37 -6.04 -11.63
N PRO A 5 17.27 -7.00 -11.49
CA PRO A 5 16.90 -8.36 -11.08
C PRO A 5 16.34 -8.35 -9.67
N LEU A 6 15.39 -9.25 -9.41
CA LEU A 6 14.79 -9.41 -8.10
C LEU A 6 15.83 -9.91 -7.10
N GLN A 7 15.86 -9.32 -5.91
CA GLN A 7 16.81 -9.71 -4.85
C GLN A 7 16.32 -10.90 -4.04
N TYR A 8 15.01 -11.19 -4.07
CA TYR A 8 14.40 -12.35 -3.44
C TYR A 8 13.24 -12.87 -4.28
N SER A 9 12.87 -14.14 -4.05
CA SER A 9 11.75 -14.75 -4.74
C SER A 9 10.42 -14.15 -4.28
N PHE A 10 9.49 -13.94 -5.22
CA PHE A 10 8.11 -13.58 -4.88
C PHE A 10 7.27 -14.84 -4.75
N HIS A 11 6.52 -14.93 -3.68
CA HIS A 11 5.69 -16.08 -3.36
C HIS A 11 4.35 -15.64 -2.78
N THR A 12 3.35 -16.48 -2.94
CA THR A 12 2.05 -16.31 -2.31
C THR A 12 2.13 -16.58 -0.81
N LEU A 13 1.09 -16.23 -0.07
CA LEU A 13 1.07 -16.46 1.39
C LEU A 13 1.15 -17.96 1.77
N ASP A 14 0.60 -18.84 0.92
CA ASP A 14 0.70 -20.31 1.07
C ASP A 14 2.02 -20.90 0.56
N GLY A 15 3.00 -20.05 0.23
CA GLY A 15 4.37 -20.45 -0.10
C GLY A 15 4.61 -20.85 -1.56
N LYS A 16 3.63 -20.68 -2.47
CA LYS A 16 3.86 -20.93 -3.91
C LYS A 16 4.81 -19.87 -4.47
N GLU A 17 5.99 -20.28 -4.97
CA GLU A 17 6.88 -19.36 -5.68
C GLU A 17 6.26 -18.97 -7.02
N LEU A 18 6.17 -17.66 -7.25
CA LEU A 18 5.66 -17.04 -8.47
C LEU A 18 6.78 -16.57 -9.40
N VAL A 19 7.81 -15.98 -8.82
CA VAL A 19 8.97 -15.47 -9.56
C VAL A 19 10.22 -15.70 -8.70
N PRO A 20 11.22 -16.44 -9.20
CA PRO A 20 12.46 -16.69 -8.46
C PRO A 20 13.35 -15.45 -8.36
N ALA A 21 14.19 -15.39 -7.32
CA ALA A 21 15.23 -14.39 -7.19
C ALA A 21 16.16 -14.37 -8.43
N GLY A 22 16.72 -13.21 -8.73
CA GLY A 22 17.57 -13.02 -9.92
C GLY A 22 16.81 -12.80 -11.23
N THR A 23 15.49 -13.01 -11.26
CA THR A 23 14.67 -12.77 -12.45
C THR A 23 14.58 -11.29 -12.78
N VAL A 24 14.76 -10.92 -14.05
CA VAL A 24 14.43 -9.59 -14.56
C VAL A 24 12.95 -9.58 -14.95
N LEU A 25 12.14 -8.83 -14.24
CA LEU A 25 10.69 -8.83 -14.44
C LEU A 25 10.33 -8.15 -15.79
N THR A 26 9.72 -8.93 -16.69
CA THR A 26 9.18 -8.47 -17.97
C THR A 26 7.67 -8.64 -18.01
N LYS A 27 7.02 -8.07 -19.05
CA LYS A 27 5.59 -8.31 -19.26
C LYS A 27 5.28 -9.80 -19.51
N ASP A 28 6.19 -10.51 -20.16
CA ASP A 28 6.00 -11.92 -20.48
C ASP A 28 6.08 -12.79 -19.20
N VAL A 29 7.04 -12.50 -18.32
CA VAL A 29 7.10 -13.15 -16.98
C VAL A 29 5.79 -12.91 -16.21
N ILE A 30 5.25 -11.69 -16.21
CA ILE A 30 3.96 -11.41 -15.53
C ILE A 30 2.82 -12.20 -16.17
N ARG A 31 2.77 -12.32 -17.51
CA ARG A 31 1.77 -13.14 -18.19
C ARG A 31 1.86 -14.62 -17.82
N GLU A 32 3.08 -15.15 -17.73
CA GLU A 32 3.32 -16.53 -17.29
C GLU A 32 2.85 -16.75 -15.85
N VAL A 33 3.15 -15.78 -14.95
CA VAL A 33 2.67 -15.80 -13.56
C VAL A 33 1.15 -15.80 -13.51
N ILE A 34 0.47 -14.93 -14.26
CA ILE A 34 -0.99 -14.90 -14.34
C ILE A 34 -1.54 -16.24 -14.85
N ALA A 35 -0.94 -16.79 -15.92
CA ALA A 35 -1.36 -18.05 -16.51
C ALA A 35 -1.16 -19.25 -15.55
N SER A 36 -0.22 -19.16 -14.62
CA SER A 36 0.01 -20.21 -13.60
C SER A 36 -1.09 -20.27 -12.53
N ASN A 37 -2.01 -19.28 -12.49
CA ASN A 37 -3.15 -19.29 -11.57
C ASN A 37 -4.31 -20.11 -12.15
N VAL A 38 -4.35 -21.39 -11.84
CA VAL A 38 -5.38 -22.33 -12.29
C VAL A 38 -6.66 -22.33 -11.45
N SER A 39 -6.74 -21.52 -10.39
CA SER A 39 -7.92 -21.42 -9.52
C SER A 39 -9.17 -21.08 -10.34
N GLN A 40 -10.28 -21.79 -10.13
CA GLN A 40 -11.47 -21.65 -10.98
C GLN A 40 -12.35 -20.45 -10.61
N ALA A 41 -12.51 -20.14 -9.34
CA ALA A 41 -13.32 -19.01 -8.88
C ALA A 41 -12.66 -18.34 -7.69
N LEU A 42 -12.50 -17.03 -7.78
CA LEU A 42 -12.07 -16.22 -6.64
C LEU A 42 -13.33 -15.89 -5.83
N LYS A 43 -13.42 -16.43 -4.62
CA LYS A 43 -14.38 -15.91 -3.64
C LYS A 43 -13.98 -14.46 -3.35
N SER A 44 -14.95 -13.57 -3.38
CA SER A 44 -14.74 -12.15 -3.05
C SER A 44 -15.75 -11.73 -1.98
N MET A 45 -15.36 -10.78 -1.15
CA MET A 45 -16.22 -10.23 -0.11
C MET A 45 -15.85 -8.78 0.17
N SER A 46 -16.71 -8.07 0.88
CA SER A 46 -16.37 -6.74 1.37
C SER A 46 -15.22 -6.82 2.37
N LEU A 47 -14.24 -5.95 2.20
CA LEU A 47 -13.14 -5.82 3.16
C LEU A 47 -13.66 -5.50 4.58
N MET A 48 -14.72 -4.70 4.68
CA MET A 48 -15.31 -4.33 5.97
C MET A 48 -15.94 -5.52 6.72
N HIS A 49 -16.19 -6.63 6.02
CA HIS A 49 -16.71 -7.88 6.62
C HIS A 49 -15.63 -8.95 6.81
N PHE A 50 -14.37 -8.63 6.53
CA PHE A 50 -13.26 -9.56 6.69
C PHE A 50 -12.69 -9.49 8.11
N GLY A 51 -12.76 -10.61 8.85
CA GLY A 51 -12.24 -10.70 10.22
C GLY A 51 -12.80 -9.61 11.15
N SER A 52 -11.93 -8.86 11.80
CA SER A 52 -12.27 -7.74 12.70
C SER A 52 -12.05 -6.36 12.05
N VAL A 53 -11.81 -6.30 10.74
CA VAL A 53 -11.42 -5.06 10.04
C VAL A 53 -12.34 -3.89 10.38
N ARG A 54 -13.65 -4.11 10.39
CA ARG A 54 -14.63 -3.06 10.73
C ARG A 54 -14.43 -2.51 12.14
N ASP A 55 -14.31 -3.39 13.12
CA ASP A 55 -14.17 -3.00 14.53
C ASP A 55 -12.82 -2.30 14.76
N ASP A 56 -11.76 -2.80 14.14
CA ASP A 56 -10.43 -2.20 14.21
C ASP A 56 -10.43 -0.78 13.60
N ILE A 57 -11.08 -0.55 12.46
CA ILE A 57 -11.23 0.77 11.86
C ILE A 57 -11.98 1.73 12.79
N PHE A 58 -13.09 1.31 13.40
CA PHE A 58 -13.81 2.13 14.38
C PHE A 58 -12.94 2.47 15.58
N GLN A 59 -12.16 1.52 16.07
CA GLN A 59 -11.21 1.76 17.14
C GLN A 59 -10.15 2.78 16.74
N PHE A 60 -9.59 2.68 15.54
CA PHE A 60 -8.59 3.63 15.04
C PHE A 60 -9.16 5.04 14.89
N PHE A 61 -10.37 5.18 14.34
CA PHE A 61 -11.05 6.48 14.21
C PHE A 61 -11.30 7.15 15.57
N SER A 62 -11.50 6.38 16.61
CA SER A 62 -11.74 6.89 17.96
C SER A 62 -10.48 7.36 18.69
N ASN A 63 -9.30 7.02 18.19
CA ASN A 63 -8.03 7.28 18.85
C ASN A 63 -7.13 8.26 18.08
N SER A 64 -6.26 8.96 18.82
CA SER A 64 -5.19 9.75 18.20
C SER A 64 -4.20 8.81 17.46
N PRO A 65 -3.69 9.21 16.32
CA PRO A 65 -3.82 10.53 15.67
C PRO A 65 -5.05 10.69 14.78
N TYR A 66 -5.82 9.64 14.50
CA TYR A 66 -6.85 9.62 13.46
C TYR A 66 -8.16 10.29 13.86
N LYS A 67 -8.46 10.36 15.15
CA LYS A 67 -9.69 10.98 15.68
C LYS A 67 -9.94 12.39 15.12
N VAL A 68 -8.88 13.17 14.89
CA VAL A 68 -9.01 14.55 14.35
C VAL A 68 -9.39 14.56 12.86
N ILE A 69 -9.09 13.46 12.15
CA ILE A 69 -9.39 13.32 10.72
C ILE A 69 -10.84 12.90 10.53
N PHE A 70 -11.33 12.04 11.44
CA PHE A 70 -12.65 11.41 11.38
C PHE A 70 -13.59 11.90 12.50
N ASP A 71 -13.48 13.19 12.92
CA ASP A 71 -14.31 13.81 13.95
C ASP A 71 -15.65 14.33 13.39
N ASN A 72 -15.73 14.57 12.08
CA ASN A 72 -16.97 14.92 11.40
C ASN A 72 -17.81 13.66 11.16
N HIS A 73 -18.96 13.54 11.82
CA HIS A 73 -19.80 12.36 11.76
C HIS A 73 -20.32 12.06 10.36
N GLU A 74 -20.78 13.08 9.61
CA GLU A 74 -21.33 12.91 8.26
C GLU A 74 -20.27 12.42 7.28
N ASP A 75 -19.09 13.05 7.27
CA ASP A 75 -17.97 12.62 6.41
C ASP A 75 -17.49 11.22 6.76
N THR A 76 -17.48 10.88 8.04
CA THR A 76 -17.07 9.56 8.52
C THR A 76 -18.06 8.48 8.10
N GLU A 77 -19.37 8.71 8.24
CA GLU A 77 -20.40 7.76 7.76
C GLU A 77 -20.32 7.56 6.25
N ASP A 78 -20.14 8.62 5.48
CA ASP A 78 -20.00 8.53 4.03
C ASP A 78 -18.76 7.69 3.64
N VAL A 79 -17.62 7.92 4.31
CA VAL A 79 -16.41 7.13 4.08
C VAL A 79 -16.64 5.67 4.40
N LEU A 80 -17.26 5.33 5.53
CA LEU A 80 -17.58 3.96 5.92
C LEU A 80 -18.53 3.29 4.90
N ASN A 81 -19.55 4.02 4.44
CA ASN A 81 -20.48 3.53 3.41
C ASN A 81 -19.78 3.24 2.07
N LEU A 82 -18.80 4.07 1.69
CA LEU A 82 -17.97 3.83 0.51
C LEU A 82 -17.05 2.61 0.70
N MET A 83 -16.46 2.47 1.87
CA MET A 83 -15.58 1.34 2.21
C MET A 83 -16.35 0.01 2.19
N GLU A 84 -17.62 -0.02 2.61
CA GLU A 84 -18.49 -1.20 2.53
C GLU A 84 -18.67 -1.71 1.07
N GLN A 85 -18.60 -0.82 0.08
CA GLN A 85 -18.74 -1.18 -1.34
C GLN A 85 -17.46 -1.80 -1.93
N VAL A 86 -16.35 -1.79 -1.19
CA VAL A 86 -15.09 -2.34 -1.68
C VAL A 86 -15.09 -3.86 -1.53
N ILE A 87 -15.19 -4.54 -2.66
CA ILE A 87 -15.18 -6.00 -2.77
C ILE A 87 -13.82 -6.45 -3.30
N LEU A 88 -13.14 -7.31 -2.57
CA LEU A 88 -11.83 -7.85 -2.92
C LEU A 88 -11.84 -9.39 -2.91
N PRO A 89 -10.99 -10.02 -3.73
CA PRO A 89 -10.75 -11.46 -3.62
C PRO A 89 -10.23 -11.81 -2.22
N VAL A 90 -10.70 -12.92 -1.65
CA VAL A 90 -10.27 -13.38 -0.32
C VAL A 90 -8.76 -13.56 -0.27
N THR A 91 -8.13 -14.04 -1.35
CA THR A 91 -6.67 -14.16 -1.46
C THR A 91 -5.90 -12.84 -1.40
N VAL A 92 -6.57 -11.69 -1.62
CA VAL A 92 -6.02 -10.33 -1.41
C VAL A 92 -6.25 -9.88 0.03
N LEU A 93 -7.25 -10.43 0.72
CA LEU A 93 -7.59 -10.09 2.10
C LEU A 93 -6.78 -10.91 3.14
N GLU A 94 -6.49 -12.18 2.83
CA GLU A 94 -5.72 -13.08 3.73
C GLU A 94 -4.39 -12.48 4.23
N PRO A 95 -3.61 -11.74 3.43
CA PRO A 95 -2.44 -11.01 3.92
C PRO A 95 -2.70 -10.04 5.07
N LEU A 96 -3.92 -9.53 5.23
CA LEU A 96 -4.25 -8.67 6.37
C LEU A 96 -4.20 -9.45 7.69
N ASP A 97 -4.66 -10.72 7.72
CA ASP A 97 -4.53 -11.56 8.92
C ASP A 97 -3.06 -11.83 9.25
N TYR A 98 -2.23 -12.11 8.21
CA TYR A 98 -0.79 -12.26 8.39
C TYR A 98 -0.17 -11.00 9.01
N PHE A 99 -0.44 -9.80 8.48
CA PHE A 99 0.10 -8.57 9.04
C PHE A 99 -0.46 -8.29 10.44
N ARG A 100 -1.74 -8.59 10.69
CA ARG A 100 -2.34 -8.43 12.02
C ARG A 100 -1.62 -9.25 13.09
N GLU A 101 -1.17 -10.45 12.75
CA GLU A 101 -0.48 -11.36 13.65
C GLU A 101 1.02 -11.02 13.79
N TYR A 102 1.70 -10.72 12.68
CA TYR A 102 3.16 -10.63 12.64
C TYR A 102 3.71 -9.21 12.48
N ASP A 103 2.94 -8.26 11.93
CA ASP A 103 3.33 -6.85 11.72
C ASP A 103 2.12 -5.93 11.85
N TYR A 104 1.69 -5.73 13.09
CA TYR A 104 0.49 -4.94 13.39
C TYR A 104 0.58 -3.49 12.91
N ASP A 105 1.78 -2.91 12.84
CA ASP A 105 1.98 -1.55 12.32
C ASP A 105 1.64 -1.47 10.83
N THR A 106 2.04 -2.47 10.04
CA THR A 106 1.66 -2.57 8.62
C THR A 106 0.16 -2.85 8.47
N TYR A 107 -0.43 -3.72 9.31
CA TYR A 107 -1.88 -3.96 9.31
C TYR A 107 -2.67 -2.66 9.52
N GLN A 108 -2.39 -1.94 10.62
CA GLN A 108 -3.04 -0.67 10.93
C GLN A 108 -2.85 0.35 9.81
N HIS A 109 -1.65 0.46 9.28
CA HIS A 109 -1.31 1.34 8.17
C HIS A 109 -2.18 1.04 6.95
N MET A 110 -2.27 -0.21 6.50
CA MET A 110 -3.07 -0.58 5.33
C MET A 110 -4.54 -0.21 5.50
N LEU A 111 -5.13 -0.41 6.71
CA LEU A 111 -6.50 -0.02 7.00
C LEU A 111 -6.68 1.50 7.03
N MET A 112 -5.70 2.23 7.56
CA MET A 112 -5.79 3.69 7.60
C MET A 112 -5.56 4.32 6.22
N ILE A 113 -4.70 3.74 5.37
CA ILE A 113 -4.60 4.16 3.97
C ILE A 113 -5.91 3.89 3.23
N PHE A 114 -6.60 2.78 3.51
CA PHE A 114 -7.94 2.54 2.98
C PHE A 114 -8.88 3.70 3.32
N ALA A 115 -8.98 4.07 4.59
CA ALA A 115 -9.88 5.13 5.05
C ALA A 115 -9.48 6.53 4.53
N ILE A 116 -8.21 6.91 4.67
CA ILE A 116 -7.72 8.25 4.28
C ILE A 116 -7.78 8.43 2.76
N SER A 117 -7.38 7.43 1.98
CA SER A 117 -7.47 7.52 0.51
C SER A 117 -8.92 7.56 0.03
N THR A 118 -9.85 6.87 0.71
CA THR A 118 -11.29 6.94 0.41
C THR A 118 -11.85 8.33 0.72
N LEU A 119 -11.48 8.92 1.85
CA LEU A 119 -11.86 10.30 2.19
C LEU A 119 -11.37 11.31 1.15
N LEU A 120 -10.09 11.22 0.75
CA LEU A 120 -9.54 12.09 -0.29
C LEU A 120 -10.19 11.83 -1.65
N ALA A 121 -10.43 10.58 -2.00
CA ALA A 121 -11.11 10.21 -3.24
C ALA A 121 -12.54 10.75 -3.30
N LYS A 122 -13.30 10.71 -2.19
CA LYS A 122 -14.64 11.30 -2.07
C LYS A 122 -14.62 12.79 -2.45
N ILE A 123 -13.60 13.51 -2.01
CA ILE A 123 -13.46 14.97 -2.27
C ILE A 123 -13.01 15.25 -3.70
N LEU A 124 -12.11 14.42 -4.24
CA LEU A 124 -11.38 14.72 -5.48
C LEU A 124 -11.91 14.01 -6.73
N ILE A 125 -12.67 12.92 -6.57
CA ILE A 125 -13.18 12.10 -7.68
C ILE A 125 -14.71 12.20 -7.73
N PRO A 126 -15.28 12.98 -8.66
CA PRO A 126 -16.73 13.12 -8.78
C PRO A 126 -17.43 11.85 -9.32
N ASP A 127 -16.72 11.03 -10.09
CA ASP A 127 -17.27 9.79 -10.65
C ASP A 127 -17.25 8.68 -9.60
N TYR A 128 -18.44 8.18 -9.26
CA TYR A 128 -18.62 7.18 -8.20
C TYR A 128 -17.89 5.86 -8.48
N GLN A 129 -17.91 5.37 -9.72
CA GLN A 129 -17.25 4.11 -10.05
C GLN A 129 -15.73 4.24 -9.94
N ARG A 130 -15.18 5.36 -10.38
CA ARG A 130 -13.75 5.66 -10.21
C ARG A 130 -13.36 5.85 -8.75
N LEU A 131 -14.24 6.44 -7.95
CA LEU A 131 -14.02 6.58 -6.51
C LEU A 131 -13.91 5.22 -5.83
N ILE A 132 -14.87 4.30 -6.07
CA ILE A 132 -14.83 2.93 -5.54
C ILE A 132 -13.59 2.20 -6.06
N LEU A 133 -13.25 2.34 -7.34
CA LEU A 133 -12.03 1.76 -7.89
C LEU A 133 -10.78 2.29 -7.19
N ASN A 134 -10.73 3.58 -6.85
CA ASN A 134 -9.62 4.15 -6.09
C ASN A 134 -9.56 3.55 -4.68
N ALA A 135 -10.71 3.46 -4.00
CA ALA A 135 -10.80 2.89 -2.66
C ALA A 135 -10.31 1.43 -2.59
N THR A 136 -10.46 0.62 -3.66
CA THR A 136 -9.97 -0.77 -3.69
C THR A 136 -8.44 -0.87 -3.58
N ALA A 137 -7.72 0.17 -3.96
CA ALA A 137 -6.26 0.13 -4.03
C ALA A 137 -5.58 0.46 -2.69
N GLY A 138 -6.22 1.27 -1.84
CA GLY A 138 -5.67 1.67 -0.54
C GLY A 138 -5.23 0.47 0.32
N PRO A 139 -6.12 -0.49 0.60
CA PRO A 139 -5.82 -1.61 1.51
C PRO A 139 -4.85 -2.65 0.95
N SER A 140 -4.49 -2.55 -0.33
CA SER A 140 -3.63 -3.53 -1.00
C SER A 140 -2.31 -2.96 -1.55
N HIS A 141 -2.06 -1.66 -1.35
CA HIS A 141 -0.86 -1.01 -1.90
C HIS A 141 0.44 -1.64 -1.41
N ASP A 142 0.48 -2.07 -0.17
CA ASP A 142 1.63 -2.65 0.54
C ASP A 142 1.61 -4.20 0.59
N LEU A 143 0.69 -4.85 -0.12
CA LEU A 143 0.54 -6.31 -0.12
C LEU A 143 1.88 -7.05 -0.39
N GLY A 144 2.75 -6.48 -1.20
CA GLY A 144 4.05 -7.07 -1.53
C GLY A 144 5.01 -7.21 -0.36
N LYS A 145 4.74 -6.60 0.79
CA LYS A 145 5.53 -6.79 2.01
C LYS A 145 5.50 -8.23 2.53
N ILE A 146 4.49 -9.04 2.18
CA ILE A 146 4.49 -10.48 2.52
C ILE A 146 5.68 -11.25 1.93
N CYS A 147 6.27 -10.74 0.85
CA CYS A 147 7.46 -11.34 0.24
C CYS A 147 8.78 -10.82 0.85
N VAL A 148 8.75 -9.77 1.66
CA VAL A 148 9.95 -9.24 2.32
C VAL A 148 10.32 -10.16 3.47
N PRO A 149 11.62 -10.55 3.62
CA PRO A 149 12.05 -11.33 4.76
C PRO A 149 11.64 -10.67 6.08
N ILE A 150 11.02 -11.44 6.99
CA ILE A 150 10.40 -10.93 8.22
C ILE A 150 11.40 -10.25 9.15
N ASP A 151 12.63 -10.71 9.19
CA ASP A 151 13.72 -10.11 9.96
C ASP A 151 14.10 -8.71 9.47
N ILE A 152 13.92 -8.43 8.18
CA ILE A 152 14.08 -7.08 7.61
C ILE A 152 12.84 -6.24 7.90
N LEU A 153 11.65 -6.80 7.71
CA LEU A 153 10.38 -6.09 7.90
C LEU A 153 10.22 -5.63 9.36
N MET A 154 10.53 -6.50 10.32
CA MET A 154 10.37 -6.28 11.76
C MET A 154 11.59 -5.63 12.43
N LYS A 155 12.63 -5.28 11.67
CA LYS A 155 13.86 -4.72 12.23
C LYS A 155 13.60 -3.35 12.86
N ARG A 156 13.97 -3.20 14.12
CA ARG A 156 13.85 -1.94 14.86
C ARG A 156 15.05 -1.00 14.65
N ASP A 157 16.23 -1.58 14.39
CA ASP A 157 17.42 -0.83 14.06
C ASP A 157 17.38 -0.26 12.64
N PRO A 158 18.15 0.78 12.34
CA PRO A 158 18.26 1.30 11.00
C PRO A 158 18.62 0.22 9.99
N LEU A 159 17.86 0.11 8.90
CA LEU A 159 18.17 -0.78 7.80
C LEU A 159 19.49 -0.41 7.15
N THR A 160 20.34 -1.41 6.88
CA THR A 160 21.50 -1.26 6.01
C THR A 160 21.08 -0.87 4.59
N ARG A 161 22.03 -0.52 3.74
CA ARG A 161 21.75 -0.21 2.33
C ARG A 161 21.11 -1.41 1.61
N ASP A 162 21.64 -2.61 1.87
CA ASP A 162 21.16 -3.82 1.19
C ASP A 162 19.76 -4.23 1.67
N GLU A 163 19.51 -4.19 2.97
CA GLU A 163 18.18 -4.42 3.54
C GLU A 163 17.13 -3.42 3.00
N ARG A 164 17.51 -2.14 2.83
CA ARG A 164 16.62 -1.16 2.19
C ARG A 164 16.33 -1.50 0.73
N ASN A 165 17.35 -1.96 -0.01
CA ASN A 165 17.15 -2.37 -1.39
C ASN A 165 16.20 -3.57 -1.49
N VAL A 166 16.25 -4.49 -0.52
CA VAL A 166 15.29 -5.60 -0.39
C VAL A 166 13.90 -5.04 -0.14
N LEU A 167 13.73 -4.21 0.91
CA LEU A 167 12.43 -3.62 1.24
C LEU A 167 11.84 -2.83 0.06
N PHE A 168 12.65 -2.09 -0.68
CA PHE A 168 12.21 -1.28 -1.82
C PHE A 168 11.64 -2.09 -2.99
N GLN A 169 11.73 -3.41 -2.98
CA GLN A 169 11.11 -4.26 -4.00
C GLN A 169 9.65 -4.65 -3.69
N HIS A 170 9.11 -4.32 -2.49
CA HIS A 170 7.71 -4.64 -2.18
C HIS A 170 6.69 -4.05 -3.19
N PRO A 171 6.88 -2.86 -3.81
CA PRO A 171 5.95 -2.37 -4.83
C PRO A 171 5.87 -3.30 -6.05
N VAL A 172 7.00 -3.88 -6.41
CA VAL A 172 7.08 -4.83 -7.53
C VAL A 172 6.44 -6.16 -7.15
N ALA A 173 6.71 -6.64 -5.94
CA ALA A 173 6.10 -7.87 -5.40
C ALA A 173 4.57 -7.72 -5.32
N GLY A 174 4.07 -6.59 -4.78
CA GLY A 174 2.65 -6.29 -4.72
C GLY A 174 1.99 -6.24 -6.10
N HIS A 175 2.66 -5.65 -7.09
CA HIS A 175 2.18 -5.66 -8.46
C HIS A 175 2.03 -7.08 -9.02
N VAL A 176 3.03 -7.93 -8.85
CA VAL A 176 3.00 -9.32 -9.34
C VAL A 176 1.91 -10.13 -8.63
N LEU A 177 1.82 -10.04 -7.31
CA LEU A 177 0.81 -10.72 -6.51
C LEU A 177 -0.61 -10.32 -6.89
N LEU A 178 -0.87 -9.03 -7.02
CA LEU A 178 -2.20 -8.53 -7.41
C LEU A 178 -2.56 -8.92 -8.83
N CYS A 179 -1.63 -8.86 -9.79
CA CYS A 179 -1.86 -9.40 -11.14
C CYS A 179 -2.17 -10.90 -11.11
N TYR A 180 -1.46 -11.68 -10.28
CA TYR A 180 -1.69 -13.11 -10.10
C TYR A 180 -3.06 -13.40 -9.50
N TYR A 181 -3.40 -12.76 -8.37
CA TYR A 181 -4.66 -13.01 -7.67
C TYR A 181 -5.88 -12.54 -8.47
N THR A 182 -5.80 -11.43 -9.17
CA THR A 182 -6.92 -10.89 -9.96
C THR A 182 -6.97 -11.43 -11.39
N LYS A 183 -5.94 -12.16 -11.83
CA LYS A 183 -5.76 -12.62 -13.23
C LYS A 183 -5.79 -11.49 -14.25
N ASP A 184 -5.43 -10.28 -13.83
CA ASP A 184 -5.48 -9.09 -14.68
C ASP A 184 -4.19 -8.28 -14.56
N MET A 185 -3.44 -8.20 -15.67
CA MET A 185 -2.21 -7.39 -15.76
C MET A 185 -2.49 -5.88 -15.69
N ASN A 186 -3.71 -5.45 -15.99
CA ASN A 186 -4.13 -4.05 -15.98
C ASN A 186 -4.90 -3.68 -14.71
N ASN A 187 -4.96 -4.56 -13.73
CA ASN A 187 -5.63 -4.32 -12.45
C ASN A 187 -5.15 -3.00 -11.82
N PHE A 188 -6.11 -2.16 -11.42
CA PHE A 188 -5.80 -0.84 -10.88
C PHE A 188 -5.03 -0.91 -9.56
N SER A 189 -5.41 -1.80 -8.65
CA SER A 189 -4.69 -1.99 -7.38
C SER A 189 -3.25 -2.46 -7.61
N ALA A 190 -3.02 -3.34 -8.61
CA ALA A 190 -1.67 -3.75 -9.01
C ALA A 190 -0.84 -2.58 -9.56
N LYS A 191 -1.47 -1.65 -10.28
CA LYS A 191 -0.82 -0.42 -10.72
C LYS A 191 -0.46 0.48 -9.55
N VAL A 192 -1.36 0.66 -8.59
CA VAL A 192 -1.12 1.46 -7.38
C VAL A 192 0.00 0.83 -6.55
N ALA A 193 -0.05 -0.46 -6.27
CA ALA A 193 1.02 -1.16 -5.56
C ALA A 193 2.40 -0.93 -6.19
N ARG A 194 2.49 -0.94 -7.53
CA ARG A 194 3.73 -0.68 -8.26
C ARG A 194 4.22 0.75 -8.15
N ASP A 195 3.31 1.73 -8.15
CA ASP A 195 3.61 3.12 -8.45
C ASP A 195 3.46 4.08 -7.25
N HIS A 196 2.93 3.64 -6.09
CA HIS A 196 2.67 4.52 -4.95
C HIS A 196 3.92 5.20 -4.37
N HIS A 197 5.10 4.65 -4.60
CA HIS A 197 6.38 5.28 -4.25
C HIS A 197 7.01 6.10 -5.37
N GLU A 198 6.41 6.17 -6.56
CA GLU A 198 6.83 7.12 -7.57
C GLU A 198 6.43 8.55 -7.17
N ARG A 199 7.06 9.54 -7.75
CA ARG A 199 6.84 10.96 -7.41
C ARG A 199 6.64 11.80 -8.67
N LEU A 200 5.93 12.91 -8.55
CA LEU A 200 5.65 13.84 -9.67
C LEU A 200 6.92 14.26 -10.42
N ALA A 201 8.02 14.47 -9.68
CA ALA A 201 9.31 14.85 -10.26
C ALA A 201 10.10 13.67 -10.84
N GLY A 202 9.64 12.41 -10.67
CA GLY A 202 10.38 11.22 -11.06
C GLY A 202 11.53 10.87 -10.10
N SER A 203 11.51 11.40 -8.90
CA SER A 203 12.50 11.13 -7.85
C SER A 203 12.12 9.94 -6.96
N GLY A 204 11.06 9.23 -7.29
CA GLY A 204 10.59 8.04 -6.59
C GLY A 204 11.35 6.77 -6.94
N TYR A 205 10.85 5.65 -6.49
CA TYR A 205 11.35 4.30 -6.76
C TYR A 205 10.15 3.36 -7.04
N MET A 206 10.23 2.26 -7.69
CA MET A 206 11.37 1.49 -8.23
C MET A 206 11.83 1.94 -9.62
N ARG A 207 10.98 2.63 -10.39
CA ARG A 207 11.23 2.91 -11.81
C ARG A 207 11.82 4.30 -12.03
N GLY A 208 11.68 5.21 -11.06
CA GLY A 208 12.08 6.61 -11.17
C GLY A 208 11.34 7.35 -12.28
N VAL A 209 10.06 7.03 -12.46
CA VAL A 209 9.21 7.68 -13.46
C VAL A 209 8.33 8.75 -12.82
N LYS A 210 7.94 9.74 -13.64
CA LYS A 210 7.00 10.76 -13.18
C LYS A 210 5.64 10.14 -12.91
N LEU A 211 5.14 10.29 -11.70
CA LEU A 211 3.78 9.94 -11.36
C LEU A 211 2.83 10.90 -12.09
N LYS A 212 1.87 10.36 -12.85
CA LYS A 212 0.96 11.15 -13.69
C LYS A 212 -0.51 10.82 -13.46
N ASP A 213 -0.79 9.74 -12.73
CA ASP A 213 -2.15 9.30 -12.49
C ASP A 213 -2.63 9.86 -11.15
N PRO A 214 -3.62 10.80 -11.15
CA PRO A 214 -4.10 11.42 -9.93
C PRO A 214 -4.75 10.41 -8.98
N MET A 215 -5.29 9.30 -9.48
CA MET A 215 -5.85 8.26 -8.62
C MET A 215 -4.75 7.50 -7.86
N VAL A 216 -3.60 7.25 -8.48
CA VAL A 216 -2.42 6.68 -7.79
C VAL A 216 -1.84 7.71 -6.80
N GLU A 217 -1.85 8.99 -7.17
CA GLU A 217 -1.35 10.08 -6.33
C GLU A 217 -2.14 10.20 -5.02
N ILE A 218 -3.46 10.01 -5.03
CA ILE A 218 -4.29 9.99 -3.82
C ILE A 218 -3.76 8.96 -2.81
N VAL A 219 -3.49 7.74 -3.25
CA VAL A 219 -2.95 6.69 -2.36
C VAL A 219 -1.52 7.02 -1.91
N ALA A 220 -0.67 7.50 -2.83
CA ALA A 220 0.71 7.89 -2.50
C ALA A 220 0.80 9.04 -1.49
N VAL A 221 -0.13 9.99 -1.54
CA VAL A 221 -0.21 11.09 -0.56
C VAL A 221 -0.74 10.60 0.77
N SER A 222 -1.75 9.73 0.75
CA SER A 222 -2.29 9.10 1.96
C SER A 222 -1.23 8.31 2.71
N ASP A 223 -0.42 7.51 1.98
CA ASP A 223 0.69 6.73 2.51
C ASP A 223 1.72 7.63 3.23
N VAL A 224 2.20 8.68 2.55
CA VAL A 224 3.14 9.63 3.15
C VAL A 224 2.52 10.34 4.36
N TYR A 225 1.25 10.72 4.27
CA TYR A 225 0.56 11.41 5.37
C TYR A 225 0.46 10.51 6.61
N ASP A 226 -0.02 9.28 6.45
CA ASP A 226 -0.10 8.32 7.55
C ASP A 226 1.27 8.04 8.15
N ALA A 227 2.28 7.82 7.32
CA ALA A 227 3.65 7.63 7.78
C ALA A 227 4.20 8.81 8.62
N LEU A 228 3.70 10.02 8.42
CA LEU A 228 4.10 11.20 9.20
C LEU A 228 3.39 11.28 10.57
N ILE A 229 2.09 10.96 10.61
CA ILE A 229 1.28 11.13 11.82
C ILE A 229 1.29 9.90 12.74
N SER A 230 1.46 8.69 12.21
CA SER A 230 1.46 7.45 12.99
C SER A 230 2.69 7.33 13.88
N PRO A 231 2.53 6.86 15.12
CA PRO A 231 3.66 6.41 15.93
C PRO A 231 4.39 5.26 15.22
N ARG A 232 5.71 5.25 15.30
CA ARG A 232 6.53 4.17 14.72
C ARG A 232 7.57 3.72 15.74
N PRO A 233 7.92 2.43 15.83
CA PRO A 233 8.86 1.92 16.84
C PRO A 233 10.24 2.62 16.82
N TYR A 234 10.68 3.04 15.64
CA TYR A 234 11.95 3.75 15.42
C TYR A 234 11.83 5.29 15.47
N ARG A 235 10.61 5.82 15.64
CA ARG A 235 10.35 7.25 15.76
C ARG A 235 9.40 7.50 16.93
N PRO A 236 9.92 7.82 18.13
CA PRO A 236 9.14 7.95 19.35
C PRO A 236 8.14 9.12 19.34
N THR A 237 8.31 10.10 18.44
CA THR A 237 7.42 11.25 18.31
C THR A 237 6.83 11.32 16.90
N SER A 238 5.51 11.18 16.80
CA SER A 238 4.76 11.49 15.58
C SER A 238 4.70 13.01 15.36
N PHE A 239 4.49 13.42 14.11
CA PHE A 239 4.24 14.84 13.83
C PHE A 239 2.83 15.23 14.27
N ASP A 240 2.66 16.49 14.72
CA ASP A 240 1.34 17.05 15.01
C ASP A 240 0.49 17.08 13.72
N ASN A 241 -0.69 16.49 13.74
CA ASN A 241 -1.63 16.42 12.63
C ASN A 241 -1.94 17.78 11.99
N ARG A 242 -1.77 18.86 12.77
CA ARG A 242 -1.98 20.24 12.29
C ARG A 242 -0.86 20.76 11.40
N GLN A 243 0.30 20.06 11.29
CA GLN A 243 1.47 20.56 10.56
C GLN A 243 2.07 19.62 9.49
N PRO A 244 1.51 18.44 9.16
CA PRO A 244 2.14 17.53 8.20
C PRO A 244 2.26 18.14 6.79
N TRP A 245 1.29 19.02 6.41
CA TRP A 245 1.28 19.72 5.12
C TRP A 245 2.53 20.58 4.87
N ARG A 246 3.23 21.05 5.92
CA ARG A 246 4.48 21.81 5.74
C ARG A 246 5.60 21.00 5.11
N ARG A 247 5.53 19.66 5.19
CA ARG A 247 6.48 18.75 4.57
C ARG A 247 5.99 18.16 3.25
N LEU A 248 4.68 18.23 2.99
CA LEU A 248 4.09 17.84 1.71
C LEU A 248 4.21 18.96 0.65
N LEU A 249 4.45 20.21 1.07
CA LEU A 249 4.75 21.30 0.14
C LEU A 249 6.11 21.08 -0.55
N PRO A 250 6.27 21.57 -1.80
CA PRO A 250 7.45 21.29 -2.60
C PRO A 250 8.73 21.65 -1.84
N TRP A 251 9.60 20.65 -1.73
CA TRP A 251 10.93 20.75 -1.16
C TRP A 251 11.70 21.90 -1.79
N PRO A 252 12.33 22.80 -1.02
CA PRO A 252 13.16 23.83 -1.60
C PRO A 252 14.24 23.18 -2.47
N ARG A 253 14.39 23.64 -3.70
CA ARG A 253 15.43 23.19 -4.62
C ARG A 253 16.79 23.37 -3.94
N GLY A 254 17.46 22.26 -3.62
CA GLY A 254 18.83 22.31 -3.10
C GLY A 254 19.21 21.36 -1.98
N VAL A 255 18.31 20.64 -1.36
CA VAL A 255 18.66 19.69 -0.30
C VAL A 255 18.74 18.27 -0.86
N ARG A 256 19.97 17.82 -1.14
CA ARG A 256 20.29 16.42 -1.34
C ARG A 256 20.24 15.72 0.02
N SER A 257 19.15 15.06 0.33
CA SER A 257 19.15 13.99 1.32
C SER A 257 18.02 13.03 1.06
N ALA A 258 18.25 12.12 0.14
CA ALA A 258 17.39 10.94 -0.11
C ALA A 258 17.46 9.92 1.05
N GLY A 259 18.10 10.27 2.17
CA GLY A 259 18.47 9.30 3.20
C GLY A 259 17.54 9.17 4.39
N THR A 260 16.56 10.07 4.57
CA THR A 260 15.87 10.15 5.88
C THR A 260 14.36 9.86 5.80
N PHE A 261 13.77 9.70 4.62
CA PHE A 261 12.33 9.52 4.46
C PHE A 261 11.86 8.14 4.00
N CYS A 262 12.77 7.21 3.74
CA CYS A 262 12.42 5.83 3.41
C CYS A 262 12.80 4.90 4.55
N ARG A 263 12.18 5.06 5.69
CA ARG A 263 12.12 4.06 6.74
C ARG A 263 10.66 3.66 6.91
N HIS A 264 10.22 2.79 6.08
CA HIS A 264 9.09 1.91 6.23
C HIS A 264 9.53 0.51 5.91
#